data_99c646cb0e65fcbc9c37225a5681726c
#
_entry.id   99c646cb0e65fcbc9c37225a5681726c
#
_cell.length_a   1.000
_cell.length_b   1.000
_cell.length_c   1.000
_cell.angle_alpha   90.00
_cell.angle_beta   90.00
_cell.angle_gamma   90.00
#
_symmetry.space_group_name_H-M   'P 1'
#
loop_
_entity.id
_entity.type
_entity.pdbx_description
1 polymer ?
#
loop_
_entity_poly.entity_id
_entity_poly.type
_entity_poly.pdbx_seq_one_letter_code
_entity_poly.pdbx_strand_id
1 'polypeptide(L)'
;MPALTQESPADRESPVDRIALDEAVDFTSGLIRIDTTNRGGGDCRERPAAEYVAERLAAAGAEPVLLERTPGRTNVVARIEGTDPGAEALLVHGHLDVVPAEAADWSVDPFSGEIRDGVVWGRGAVDMKNMDAMVLAVVRAWARAGVRPRRDIVIAYTADEEDSAVDGSGFLADRHAHLFEGCTEGLSESGAFTVHNGPGQALYPIAAGERGTAWLKLTAHGTTGHGSKPNRANAVSRLAAAVARIGEYRWPVRLTGTVAACITRLAALQGLSVDPGARGFDLDAVLGKLGPAGILVEATVRNSANPTMFSAGYKLNVIPGTATAYVDGRTLPGTEAEFIATLDELTGPDVTWEFHHREVALEAPVDGRTFGILRESVERFDPEGHVVPFCMAGGTDAKQFSRLGITGYGFSPLKLPPGFDYWSLFHGVDERVPVDALHFGVRVLDHALRTL
;
A
#
# COMPACT_ATOMS: atom_id res chain seq x y z
N MET A 1 -7.94 18.07 36.05
CA MET A 1 -7.76 16.61 36.07
C MET A 1 -8.54 16.07 34.90
N PRO A 2 -7.93 15.50 33.85
CA PRO A 2 -8.67 14.83 32.81
C PRO A 2 -9.36 13.61 33.43
N ALA A 3 -10.62 13.40 33.08
CA ALA A 3 -11.39 12.25 33.50
C ALA A 3 -10.69 10.97 33.00
N LEU A 4 -10.38 10.07 33.93
CA LEU A 4 -9.97 8.70 33.61
C LEU A 4 -11.12 8.11 32.79
N THR A 5 -10.91 7.92 31.50
CA THR A 5 -11.82 7.14 30.64
C THR A 5 -11.90 5.74 31.24
N GLN A 6 -13.10 5.35 31.66
CA GLN A 6 -13.35 3.99 32.11
C GLN A 6 -13.02 3.04 30.94
N GLU A 7 -12.14 2.08 31.18
CA GLU A 7 -11.83 1.01 30.24
C GLU A 7 -13.13 0.28 29.85
N SER A 8 -13.32 0.09 28.55
CA SER A 8 -14.46 -0.66 28.05
C SER A 8 -14.34 -2.14 28.47
N PRO A 9 -15.44 -2.89 28.56
CA PRO A 9 -15.36 -4.34 28.85
C PRO A 9 -14.48 -5.11 27.87
N ALA A 10 -14.28 -4.58 26.65
CA ALA A 10 -13.43 -5.14 25.61
C ALA A 10 -11.92 -5.03 25.95
N ASP A 11 -11.54 -4.02 26.72
CA ASP A 11 -10.13 -3.78 27.09
C ASP A 11 -9.63 -4.71 28.21
N ARG A 12 -10.54 -5.34 28.97
CA ARG A 12 -10.20 -6.16 30.15
C ARG A 12 -9.53 -7.50 29.84
N GLU A 13 -9.64 -7.99 28.57
CA GLU A 13 -9.03 -9.24 28.13
C GLU A 13 -7.80 -9.00 27.21
N SER A 14 -7.49 -7.75 26.88
CA SER A 14 -6.37 -7.39 26.02
C SER A 14 -5.08 -7.31 26.81
N PRO A 15 -3.96 -7.89 26.34
CA PRO A 15 -2.64 -7.69 26.92
C PRO A 15 -2.06 -6.29 26.67
N VAL A 16 -2.71 -5.48 25.84
CA VAL A 16 -2.31 -4.11 25.55
C VAL A 16 -2.57 -3.23 26.76
N ASP A 17 -1.51 -2.92 27.45
CA ASP A 17 -1.46 -2.02 28.61
C ASP A 17 -1.07 -0.58 28.20
N ARG A 18 -1.00 0.31 29.16
CA ARG A 18 -0.55 1.69 28.93
C ARG A 18 0.88 1.74 28.37
N ILE A 19 1.73 0.81 28.77
CA ILE A 19 3.11 0.72 28.30
C ILE A 19 3.12 0.46 26.78
N ALA A 20 2.29 -0.47 26.29
CA ALA A 20 2.21 -0.76 24.86
C ALA A 20 1.74 0.46 24.05
N LEU A 21 0.78 1.22 24.57
CA LEU A 21 0.29 2.43 23.92
C LEU A 21 1.39 3.50 23.84
N ASP A 22 2.12 3.72 24.94
CA ASP A 22 3.23 4.67 24.97
C ASP A 22 4.40 4.17 24.09
N GLU A 23 4.72 2.86 24.08
CA GLU A 23 5.72 2.25 23.20
C GLU A 23 5.41 2.46 21.71
N ALA A 24 4.17 2.37 21.28
CA ALA A 24 3.81 2.62 19.88
C ALA A 24 4.15 4.05 19.44
N VAL A 25 3.91 5.03 20.31
CA VAL A 25 4.25 6.44 20.07
C VAL A 25 5.77 6.63 20.06
N ASP A 26 6.47 6.06 21.05
CA ASP A 26 7.92 6.18 21.19
C ASP A 26 8.65 5.50 20.01
N PHE A 27 8.15 4.32 19.56
CA PHE A 27 8.74 3.61 18.43
C PHE A 27 8.48 4.33 17.11
N THR A 28 7.27 4.87 16.90
CA THR A 28 6.98 5.70 15.71
C THR A 28 7.95 6.88 15.67
N SER A 29 8.05 7.65 16.76
CA SER A 29 8.97 8.79 16.85
C SER A 29 10.44 8.34 16.69
N GLY A 30 10.83 7.22 17.31
CA GLY A 30 12.18 6.67 17.22
C GLY A 30 12.56 6.22 15.81
N LEU A 31 11.66 5.55 15.08
CA LEU A 31 11.88 5.13 13.71
C LEU A 31 11.95 6.34 12.75
N ILE A 32 11.11 7.37 12.95
CA ILE A 32 11.16 8.60 12.16
C ILE A 32 12.53 9.28 12.29
N ARG A 33 13.12 9.30 13.48
CA ARG A 33 14.45 9.89 13.72
C ARG A 33 15.59 9.19 13.01
N ILE A 34 15.36 8.00 12.51
CA ILE A 34 16.32 7.27 11.70
C ILE A 34 16.00 7.57 10.23
N ASP A 35 16.84 8.38 9.60
CA ASP A 35 16.70 8.73 8.17
C ASP A 35 17.02 7.50 7.31
N THR A 36 15.98 6.95 6.72
CA THR A 36 16.02 5.83 5.76
C THR A 36 15.51 6.26 4.40
N THR A 37 15.82 7.47 3.99
CA THR A 37 15.40 8.01 2.69
C THR A 37 15.92 7.17 1.55
N ASN A 38 15.01 6.66 0.73
CA ASN A 38 15.30 5.96 -0.50
C ASN A 38 15.28 6.94 -1.69
N ARG A 39 16.44 7.18 -2.30
CA ARG A 39 16.59 8.03 -3.49
C ARG A 39 16.70 7.22 -4.78
N GLY A 40 16.47 5.90 -4.70
CA GLY A 40 16.70 4.98 -5.79
C GLY A 40 18.19 4.72 -6.04
N GLY A 41 18.47 3.79 -6.96
CA GLY A 41 19.86 3.50 -7.37
C GLY A 41 20.79 2.97 -6.27
N GLY A 42 20.26 2.48 -5.15
CA GLY A 42 21.02 1.94 -4.03
C GLY A 42 21.53 2.99 -3.02
N ASP A 43 21.09 4.23 -3.12
CA ASP A 43 21.39 5.28 -2.14
C ASP A 43 20.34 5.33 -1.04
N CYS A 44 20.30 4.27 -0.25
CA CYS A 44 19.50 4.15 0.97
C CYS A 44 20.18 3.21 1.96
N ARG A 45 19.88 3.36 3.24
CA ARG A 45 20.45 2.52 4.31
C ARG A 45 19.41 2.26 5.40
N GLU A 46 18.72 1.17 5.29
CA GLU A 46 17.73 0.73 6.26
C GLU A 46 18.35 0.06 7.49
N ARG A 47 19.66 -0.32 7.44
CA ARG A 47 20.33 -1.04 8.55
C ARG A 47 20.11 -0.42 9.94
N PRO A 48 20.24 0.90 10.17
CA PRO A 48 20.00 1.46 11.50
C PRO A 48 18.56 1.25 11.99
N ALA A 49 17.57 1.35 11.09
CA ALA A 49 16.16 1.07 11.41
C ALA A 49 15.93 -0.43 11.62
N ALA A 50 16.56 -1.29 10.82
CA ALA A 50 16.51 -2.75 10.96
C ALA A 50 17.10 -3.20 12.29
N GLU A 51 18.25 -2.66 12.72
CA GLU A 51 18.84 -2.93 14.00
C GLU A 51 17.95 -2.45 15.16
N TYR A 52 17.34 -1.27 15.01
CA TYR A 52 16.38 -0.71 15.96
C TYR A 52 15.17 -1.62 16.18
N VAL A 53 14.56 -2.17 15.13
CA VAL A 53 13.40 -3.08 15.26
C VAL A 53 13.82 -4.47 15.72
N ALA A 54 14.96 -4.98 15.25
CA ALA A 54 15.48 -6.29 15.66
C ALA A 54 15.78 -6.34 17.18
N GLU A 55 16.37 -5.28 17.76
CA GLU A 55 16.57 -5.18 19.20
C GLU A 55 15.26 -5.31 19.99
N ARG A 56 14.18 -4.67 19.49
CA ARG A 56 12.88 -4.68 20.17
C ARG A 56 12.15 -6.01 20.03
N LEU A 57 12.28 -6.67 18.88
CA LEU A 57 11.78 -8.03 18.66
C LEU A 57 12.55 -9.02 19.55
N ALA A 58 13.87 -8.90 19.63
CA ALA A 58 14.69 -9.74 20.53
C ALA A 58 14.33 -9.54 22.01
N ALA A 59 14.05 -8.30 22.43
CA ALA A 59 13.58 -8.00 23.78
C ALA A 59 12.17 -8.56 24.07
N ALA A 60 11.40 -8.90 23.04
CA ALA A 60 10.13 -9.63 23.15
C ALA A 60 10.31 -11.17 23.07
N GLY A 61 11.54 -11.66 23.03
CA GLY A 61 11.85 -13.09 22.99
C GLY A 61 11.82 -13.71 21.58
N ALA A 62 11.70 -12.91 20.53
CA ALA A 62 11.85 -13.38 19.17
C ALA A 62 13.34 -13.53 18.77
N GLU A 63 13.58 -14.27 17.70
CA GLU A 63 14.92 -14.43 17.12
C GLU A 63 14.96 -13.75 15.74
N PRO A 64 15.17 -12.43 15.67
CA PRO A 64 15.17 -11.71 14.39
C PRO A 64 16.41 -12.05 13.57
N VAL A 65 16.21 -12.26 12.27
CA VAL A 65 17.27 -12.47 11.30
C VAL A 65 17.38 -11.22 10.42
N LEU A 66 18.60 -10.66 10.33
CA LEU A 66 18.91 -9.53 9.46
C LEU A 66 19.49 -10.04 8.16
N LEU A 67 18.90 -9.59 7.03
CA LEU A 67 19.19 -10.09 5.70
C LEU A 67 19.46 -8.93 4.74
N GLU A 68 20.54 -9.02 3.99
CA GLU A 68 20.93 -8.00 3.01
C GLU A 68 21.28 -8.64 1.66
N ARG A 69 20.74 -8.08 0.61
CA ARG A 69 21.23 -8.31 -0.76
C ARG A 69 22.34 -7.34 -1.09
N THR A 70 22.10 -6.07 -0.85
CA THR A 70 23.07 -4.98 -0.98
C THR A 70 23.46 -4.50 0.43
N PRO A 71 24.76 -4.31 0.73
CA PRO A 71 25.20 -3.88 2.04
C PRO A 71 24.50 -2.59 2.52
N GLY A 72 23.88 -2.66 3.68
CA GLY A 72 23.13 -1.54 4.29
C GLY A 72 21.65 -1.50 3.93
N ARG A 73 21.19 -2.24 2.90
CA ARG A 73 19.78 -2.45 2.55
C ARG A 73 19.25 -3.65 3.34
N THR A 74 18.87 -3.42 4.59
CA THR A 74 18.69 -4.49 5.58
C THR A 74 17.22 -4.78 5.82
N ASN A 75 16.83 -6.03 5.61
CA ASN A 75 15.52 -6.58 5.97
C ASN A 75 15.62 -7.27 7.33
N VAL A 76 14.49 -7.30 8.06
CA VAL A 76 14.36 -8.04 9.33
C VAL A 76 13.23 -9.03 9.21
N VAL A 77 13.49 -10.30 9.54
CA VAL A 77 12.44 -11.33 9.61
C VAL A 77 12.49 -12.00 10.97
N ALA A 78 11.33 -12.12 11.61
CA ALA A 78 11.19 -12.83 12.88
C ALA A 78 9.89 -13.63 12.91
N ARG A 79 9.90 -14.80 13.58
CA ARG A 79 8.72 -15.62 13.80
C ARG A 79 8.33 -15.59 15.27
N ILE A 80 7.08 -15.28 15.53
CA ILE A 80 6.44 -15.36 16.84
C ILE A 80 5.60 -16.65 16.84
N GLU A 81 5.97 -17.60 17.69
CA GLU A 81 5.29 -18.88 17.78
C GLU A 81 3.86 -18.74 18.31
N GLY A 82 2.92 -19.35 17.62
CA GLY A 82 1.54 -19.49 18.04
C GLY A 82 1.30 -20.61 19.05
N THR A 83 0.03 -20.77 19.44
CA THR A 83 -0.41 -21.85 20.35
C THR A 83 -0.99 -23.05 19.63
N ASP A 84 -1.34 -22.91 18.35
CA ASP A 84 -1.94 -23.95 17.51
C ASP A 84 -0.96 -24.34 16.38
N PRO A 85 -0.16 -25.43 16.58
CA PRO A 85 0.83 -25.85 15.58
C PRO A 85 0.20 -26.40 14.30
N GLY A 86 -1.11 -26.63 14.26
CA GLY A 86 -1.86 -27.04 13.06
C GLY A 86 -2.41 -25.86 12.27
N ALA A 87 -2.30 -24.64 12.78
CA ALA A 87 -2.74 -23.44 12.09
C ALA A 87 -1.68 -22.99 11.08
N GLU A 88 -2.14 -22.52 9.91
CA GLU A 88 -1.29 -21.85 8.93
C GLU A 88 -0.74 -20.54 9.51
N ALA A 89 0.50 -20.18 9.20
CA ALA A 89 1.11 -18.96 9.69
C ALA A 89 0.53 -17.71 9.01
N LEU A 90 0.62 -16.57 9.69
CA LEU A 90 0.25 -15.25 9.18
C LEU A 90 1.51 -14.42 8.95
N LEU A 91 1.62 -13.78 7.81
CA LEU A 91 2.64 -12.77 7.56
C LEU A 91 2.12 -11.40 8.00
N VAL A 92 2.93 -10.64 8.74
CA VAL A 92 2.74 -9.20 8.97
C VAL A 92 3.97 -8.50 8.43
N HIS A 93 3.81 -7.68 7.40
CA HIS A 93 4.95 -7.03 6.77
C HIS A 93 4.78 -5.52 6.67
N GLY A 94 5.91 -4.84 6.66
CA GLY A 94 6.02 -3.41 6.47
C GLY A 94 7.40 -3.05 5.95
N HIS A 95 7.59 -1.80 5.53
CA HIS A 95 8.88 -1.33 5.03
C HIS A 95 9.52 -0.29 5.94
N LEU A 96 10.85 -0.24 5.91
CA LEU A 96 11.65 0.65 6.75
C LEU A 96 12.13 1.90 6.02
N ASP A 97 12.20 1.85 4.69
CA ASP A 97 12.57 3.00 3.87
C ASP A 97 11.42 4.00 3.74
N VAL A 98 11.74 5.19 3.29
CA VAL A 98 10.78 6.28 3.10
C VAL A 98 11.18 7.11 1.87
N VAL A 99 10.22 7.75 1.20
CA VAL A 99 10.49 8.67 0.10
C VAL A 99 11.24 9.92 0.58
N PRO A 100 11.95 10.64 -0.31
CA PRO A 100 12.65 11.88 0.02
C PRO A 100 11.72 12.95 0.60
N ALA A 101 12.29 13.78 1.48
CA ALA A 101 11.63 14.95 2.04
C ALA A 101 12.56 16.17 1.92
N GLU A 102 12.04 17.26 1.34
CA GLU A 102 12.75 18.54 1.25
C GLU A 102 12.45 19.38 2.48
N ALA A 103 13.38 19.41 3.44
CA ALA A 103 13.17 20.04 4.74
C ALA A 103 12.70 21.52 4.66
N ALA A 104 13.03 22.23 3.58
CA ALA A 104 12.61 23.60 3.37
C ALA A 104 11.10 23.78 3.18
N ASP A 105 10.40 22.70 2.77
CA ASP A 105 8.95 22.72 2.55
C ASP A 105 8.15 22.34 3.79
N TRP A 106 8.83 21.81 4.85
CA TRP A 106 8.20 21.28 6.04
C TRP A 106 8.09 22.29 7.17
N SER A 107 7.03 22.21 7.96
CA SER A 107 6.83 23.02 9.17
C SER A 107 7.72 22.58 10.34
N VAL A 108 8.25 21.37 10.31
CA VAL A 108 9.19 20.76 11.26
C VAL A 108 10.29 20.03 10.50
N ASP A 109 11.40 19.71 11.14
CA ASP A 109 12.38 18.80 10.53
C ASP A 109 11.71 17.45 10.25
N PRO A 110 11.70 16.96 8.99
CA PRO A 110 11.02 15.71 8.60
C PRO A 110 11.53 14.46 9.32
N PHE A 111 12.72 14.51 9.92
CA PHE A 111 13.31 13.40 10.69
C PHE A 111 13.43 13.72 12.18
N SER A 112 12.71 14.75 12.69
CA SER A 112 12.71 15.07 14.12
C SER A 112 11.97 14.03 14.97
N GLY A 113 10.93 13.37 14.44
CA GLY A 113 10.02 12.55 15.22
C GLY A 113 9.36 13.34 16.35
N GLU A 114 9.13 14.64 16.13
CA GLU A 114 8.57 15.54 17.14
C GLU A 114 7.16 15.11 17.52
N ILE A 115 6.88 15.12 18.84
CA ILE A 115 5.53 14.92 19.35
C ILE A 115 5.03 16.29 19.82
N ARG A 116 4.08 16.86 19.07
CA ARG A 116 3.52 18.18 19.34
C ARG A 116 2.00 18.14 19.28
N ASP A 117 1.34 18.67 20.30
CA ASP A 117 -0.12 18.76 20.39
C ASP A 117 -0.84 17.42 20.21
N GLY A 118 -0.25 16.33 20.74
CA GLY A 118 -0.81 14.99 20.62
C GLY A 118 -0.68 14.35 19.24
N VAL A 119 0.26 14.85 18.41
CA VAL A 119 0.54 14.36 17.05
C VAL A 119 2.02 14.06 16.91
N VAL A 120 2.38 12.92 16.33
CA VAL A 120 3.75 12.57 15.94
C VAL A 120 3.99 13.07 14.51
N TRP A 121 5.05 13.83 14.31
CA TRP A 121 5.39 14.47 13.03
C TRP A 121 6.65 13.87 12.44
N GLY A 122 6.65 13.69 11.13
CA GLY A 122 7.83 13.37 10.35
C GLY A 122 7.56 12.38 9.22
N ARG A 123 8.51 12.27 8.30
CA ARG A 123 8.46 11.35 7.17
C ARG A 123 8.44 9.90 7.67
N GLY A 124 7.46 9.10 7.17
CA GLY A 124 7.18 7.75 7.66
C GLY A 124 6.13 7.70 8.78
N ALA A 125 5.58 8.84 9.23
CA ALA A 125 4.51 8.85 10.22
C ALA A 125 3.20 8.23 9.71
N VAL A 126 3.03 8.17 8.38
CA VAL A 126 1.89 7.59 7.66
C VAL A 126 2.33 6.40 6.84
N ASP A 127 3.50 6.49 6.19
CA ASP A 127 4.02 5.53 5.23
C ASP A 127 5.45 5.11 5.61
N MET A 128 5.67 3.97 6.33
CA MET A 128 4.65 3.25 7.11
C MET A 128 5.16 2.91 8.52
N LYS A 129 6.11 3.69 9.05
CA LYS A 129 6.78 3.47 10.36
C LYS A 129 5.79 3.46 11.54
N ASN A 130 4.61 4.09 11.38
CA ASN A 130 3.53 4.04 12.35
C ASN A 130 2.99 2.61 12.53
N MET A 131 2.77 1.87 11.42
CA MET A 131 2.31 0.48 11.49
C MET A 131 3.39 -0.43 12.06
N ASP A 132 4.63 -0.28 11.61
CA ASP A 132 5.77 -1.02 12.15
C ASP A 132 5.87 -0.88 13.66
N ALA A 133 5.75 0.36 14.14
CA ALA A 133 5.78 0.67 15.58
C ALA A 133 4.59 0.06 16.35
N MET A 134 3.38 0.12 15.79
CA MET A 134 2.20 -0.48 16.42
C MET A 134 2.33 -2.00 16.54
N VAL A 135 2.82 -2.69 15.51
CA VAL A 135 3.06 -4.14 15.53
C VAL A 135 4.12 -4.51 16.56
N LEU A 136 5.24 -3.77 16.62
CA LEU A 136 6.26 -3.97 17.66
C LEU A 136 5.69 -3.82 19.06
N ALA A 137 4.87 -2.80 19.30
CA ALA A 137 4.24 -2.56 20.61
C ALA A 137 3.31 -3.71 21.01
N VAL A 138 2.52 -4.25 20.07
CA VAL A 138 1.64 -5.41 20.28
C VAL A 138 2.46 -6.64 20.68
N VAL A 139 3.49 -7.00 19.93
CA VAL A 139 4.32 -8.18 20.20
C VAL A 139 5.01 -8.07 21.56
N ARG A 140 5.49 -6.89 21.93
CA ARG A 140 6.11 -6.64 23.23
C ARG A 140 5.09 -6.72 24.38
N ALA A 141 3.85 -6.26 24.15
CA ALA A 141 2.77 -6.44 25.13
C ALA A 141 2.49 -7.93 25.38
N TRP A 142 2.42 -8.73 24.32
CA TRP A 142 2.25 -10.18 24.45
C TRP A 142 3.36 -10.82 25.26
N ALA A 143 4.61 -10.47 24.97
CA ALA A 143 5.76 -11.00 25.70
C ALA A 143 5.68 -10.67 27.21
N ARG A 144 5.35 -9.41 27.56
CA ARG A 144 5.17 -8.99 28.96
C ARG A 144 4.04 -9.73 29.67
N ALA A 145 2.94 -9.96 28.97
CA ALA A 145 1.76 -10.62 29.51
C ALA A 145 1.82 -12.16 29.47
N GLY A 146 2.84 -12.74 28.81
CA GLY A 146 2.93 -14.18 28.58
C GLY A 146 1.83 -14.71 27.65
N VAL A 147 1.30 -13.85 26.76
CA VAL A 147 0.28 -14.20 25.79
C VAL A 147 0.95 -14.60 24.47
N ARG A 148 0.37 -15.59 23.80
CA ARG A 148 0.77 -16.03 22.45
C ARG A 148 -0.42 -15.97 21.52
N PRO A 149 -0.25 -15.59 20.24
CA PRO A 149 -1.30 -15.64 19.23
C PRO A 149 -1.73 -17.10 18.99
N ARG A 150 -2.85 -17.31 18.28
CA ARG A 150 -3.30 -18.64 17.94
C ARG A 150 -2.38 -19.31 16.91
N ARG A 151 -2.10 -18.61 15.80
CA ARG A 151 -1.23 -19.07 14.70
C ARG A 151 0.15 -18.41 14.81
N ASP A 152 1.17 -19.03 14.23
CA ASP A 152 2.45 -18.38 14.08
C ASP A 152 2.30 -17.06 13.33
N ILE A 153 3.03 -16.03 13.76
CA ILE A 153 3.11 -14.76 13.05
C ILE A 153 4.55 -14.55 12.59
N VAL A 154 4.74 -14.45 11.29
CA VAL A 154 5.99 -14.04 10.68
C VAL A 154 5.94 -12.53 10.49
N ILE A 155 6.87 -11.80 11.09
CA ILE A 155 7.04 -10.38 10.92
C ILE A 155 8.18 -10.17 9.91
N ALA A 156 7.96 -9.36 8.88
CA ALA A 156 8.97 -8.99 7.92
C ALA A 156 8.98 -7.47 7.75
N TYR A 157 10.05 -6.81 8.18
CA TYR A 157 10.30 -5.40 7.88
C TYR A 157 11.32 -5.32 6.75
N THR A 158 10.90 -4.74 5.64
CA THR A 158 11.63 -4.78 4.37
C THR A 158 12.36 -3.49 4.09
N ALA A 159 13.34 -3.57 3.23
CA ALA A 159 14.00 -2.46 2.57
C ALA A 159 13.36 -2.24 1.18
N ASP A 160 13.60 -1.09 0.56
CA ASP A 160 13.44 -0.85 -0.88
C ASP A 160 12.00 -0.93 -1.42
N GLU A 161 10.98 -0.80 -0.58
CA GLU A 161 9.60 -0.78 -1.06
C GLU A 161 9.33 0.43 -1.95
N GLU A 162 9.82 1.59 -1.55
CA GLU A 162 9.59 2.90 -2.16
C GLU A 162 10.31 3.11 -3.53
N ASP A 163 11.06 2.11 -4.01
CA ASP A 163 11.71 2.16 -5.33
C ASP A 163 11.40 0.91 -6.16
N SER A 164 12.02 -0.22 -5.83
CA SER A 164 11.99 -1.39 -6.70
C SER A 164 11.64 -2.71 -6.00
N ALA A 165 11.64 -2.74 -4.69
CA ALA A 165 11.51 -3.92 -3.82
C ALA A 165 12.57 -5.01 -4.07
N VAL A 166 13.59 -4.71 -4.90
CA VAL A 166 14.61 -5.68 -5.35
C VAL A 166 15.56 -6.08 -4.23
N ASP A 167 15.88 -5.15 -3.33
CA ASP A 167 16.69 -5.39 -2.14
C ASP A 167 15.84 -5.78 -0.91
N GLY A 168 14.52 -5.64 -1.01
CA GLY A 168 13.53 -5.89 0.01
C GLY A 168 12.76 -7.21 -0.15
N SER A 169 11.44 -7.08 -0.26
CA SER A 169 10.51 -8.21 -0.36
C SER A 169 10.79 -9.12 -1.55
N GLY A 170 11.25 -8.57 -2.68
CA GLY A 170 11.67 -9.35 -3.83
C GLY A 170 12.85 -10.27 -3.52
N PHE A 171 13.89 -9.74 -2.83
CA PHE A 171 15.02 -10.54 -2.39
C PHE A 171 14.59 -11.62 -1.38
N LEU A 172 13.72 -11.28 -0.43
CA LEU A 172 13.20 -12.22 0.55
C LEU A 172 12.42 -13.34 -0.14
N ALA A 173 11.53 -13.04 -1.07
CA ALA A 173 10.76 -14.03 -1.81
C ALA A 173 11.64 -14.93 -2.68
N ASP A 174 12.69 -14.39 -3.32
CA ASP A 174 13.55 -15.15 -4.23
C ASP A 174 14.58 -16.03 -3.51
N ARG A 175 15.10 -15.59 -2.36
CA ARG A 175 16.25 -16.22 -1.70
C ARG A 175 15.98 -16.77 -0.33
N HIS A 176 14.92 -16.29 0.32
CA HIS A 176 14.60 -16.62 1.71
C HIS A 176 13.16 -17.08 1.90
N ALA A 177 12.53 -17.64 0.85
CA ALA A 177 11.16 -18.16 0.88
C ALA A 177 10.88 -19.11 2.05
N HIS A 178 11.90 -19.86 2.52
CA HIS A 178 11.79 -20.77 3.66
C HIS A 178 11.42 -20.09 4.99
N LEU A 179 11.69 -18.79 5.14
CA LEU A 179 11.30 -18.03 6.33
C LEU A 179 9.80 -17.78 6.40
N PHE A 180 9.12 -17.87 5.26
CA PHE A 180 7.68 -17.67 5.11
C PHE A 180 6.90 -18.97 5.00
N GLU A 181 7.54 -20.10 5.27
CA GLU A 181 6.90 -21.42 5.21
C GLU A 181 5.68 -21.48 6.13
N GLY A 182 4.57 -21.96 5.58
CA GLY A 182 3.27 -22.03 6.24
C GLY A 182 2.46 -20.72 6.23
N CYS A 183 2.99 -19.60 5.77
CA CYS A 183 2.20 -18.37 5.57
C CYS A 183 1.28 -18.52 4.38
N THR A 184 -0.01 -18.27 4.58
CA THR A 184 -1.04 -18.29 3.52
C THR A 184 -1.72 -16.94 3.35
N GLU A 185 -1.67 -16.10 4.37
CA GLU A 185 -2.25 -14.77 4.39
C GLU A 185 -1.26 -13.77 4.95
N GLY A 186 -1.40 -12.50 4.54
CA GLY A 186 -0.55 -11.40 5.00
C GLY A 186 -1.35 -10.14 5.32
N LEU A 187 -0.86 -9.37 6.29
CA LEU A 187 -1.34 -8.03 6.62
C LEU A 187 -0.21 -7.03 6.41
N SER A 188 -0.55 -5.89 5.82
CA SER A 188 0.38 -4.80 5.58
C SER A 188 -0.31 -3.44 5.65
N GLU A 189 0.35 -2.43 5.16
CA GLU A 189 -0.09 -1.05 5.08
C GLU A 189 -1.37 -0.83 4.24
N SER A 190 -1.77 0.44 4.13
CA SER A 190 -2.76 0.93 3.15
C SER A 190 -4.18 0.43 3.33
N GLY A 191 -4.69 0.49 4.58
CA GLY A 191 -6.09 0.20 4.85
C GLY A 191 -6.49 0.38 6.31
N ALA A 192 -7.77 0.34 6.58
CA ALA A 192 -8.38 0.45 7.90
C ALA A 192 -8.16 1.79 8.65
N PHE A 193 -7.65 2.81 7.99
CA PHE A 193 -7.68 4.18 8.54
C PHE A 193 -9.03 4.86 8.21
N THR A 194 -9.45 5.80 9.07
CA THR A 194 -10.75 6.46 8.90
C THR A 194 -10.81 7.36 7.69
N VAL A 195 -11.82 7.19 6.85
CA VAL A 195 -12.24 8.11 5.78
C VAL A 195 -13.64 8.64 6.12
N HIS A 196 -13.79 9.96 6.24
CA HIS A 196 -15.06 10.57 6.58
C HIS A 196 -15.93 10.84 5.34
N ASN A 197 -17.10 10.21 5.30
CA ASN A 197 -18.10 10.38 4.21
C ASN A 197 -19.25 11.32 4.63
N GLY A 198 -18.91 12.42 5.27
CA GLY A 198 -19.86 13.37 5.82
C GLY A 198 -20.01 13.24 7.34
N PRO A 199 -20.87 14.08 7.96
CA PRO A 199 -21.06 14.09 9.41
C PRO A 199 -21.54 12.74 9.95
N GLY A 200 -20.82 12.20 10.93
CA GLY A 200 -21.20 10.96 11.63
C GLY A 200 -21.01 9.68 10.83
N GLN A 201 -20.38 9.73 9.64
CA GLN A 201 -20.11 8.52 8.86
C GLN A 201 -18.61 8.31 8.68
N ALA A 202 -18.02 7.52 9.58
CA ALA A 202 -16.63 7.09 9.54
C ALA A 202 -16.52 5.76 8.78
N LEU A 203 -15.77 5.73 7.69
CA LEU A 203 -15.49 4.53 6.90
C LEU A 203 -14.08 4.03 7.22
N TYR A 204 -13.91 2.72 7.26
CA TYR A 204 -12.64 2.04 7.39
C TYR A 204 -12.42 1.15 6.14
N PRO A 205 -11.76 1.66 5.09
CA PRO A 205 -11.46 0.89 3.90
C PRO A 205 -10.36 -0.14 4.21
N ILE A 206 -10.69 -1.43 4.20
CA ILE A 206 -9.69 -2.52 4.28
C ILE A 206 -9.30 -2.90 2.87
N ALA A 207 -8.01 -2.76 2.54
CA ALA A 207 -7.54 -3.13 1.22
C ALA A 207 -7.57 -4.66 1.04
N ALA A 208 -8.35 -5.10 0.06
CA ALA A 208 -8.49 -6.50 -0.36
C ALA A 208 -8.19 -6.64 -1.87
N GLY A 209 -7.53 -5.68 -2.45
CA GLY A 209 -7.08 -5.70 -3.83
C GLY A 209 -6.11 -4.58 -4.12
N GLU A 210 -5.24 -4.82 -5.10
CA GLU A 210 -4.26 -3.85 -5.60
C GLU A 210 -4.21 -3.88 -7.11
N ARG A 211 -4.07 -2.73 -7.74
CA ARG A 211 -3.81 -2.67 -9.18
C ARG A 211 -2.42 -3.18 -9.51
N GLY A 212 -2.31 -3.87 -10.64
CA GLY A 212 -1.02 -4.23 -11.21
C GLY A 212 -0.33 -3.02 -11.83
N THR A 213 1.00 -3.02 -11.76
CA THR A 213 1.85 -2.04 -12.44
C THR A 213 2.27 -2.58 -13.80
N ALA A 214 2.13 -1.76 -14.84
CA ALA A 214 2.53 -2.07 -16.20
C ALA A 214 3.19 -0.85 -16.83
N TRP A 215 4.41 -0.53 -16.39
CA TRP A 215 5.17 0.55 -17.01
C TRP A 215 5.73 0.07 -18.34
N LEU A 216 5.46 0.82 -19.37
CA LEU A 216 5.76 0.46 -20.74
C LEU A 216 6.76 1.41 -21.33
N LYS A 217 7.66 0.88 -22.14
CA LYS A 217 8.50 1.65 -23.04
C LYS A 217 8.06 1.38 -24.47
N LEU A 218 7.66 2.43 -25.15
CA LEU A 218 7.27 2.43 -26.57
C LEU A 218 8.46 2.90 -27.41
N THR A 219 8.69 2.24 -28.54
CA THR A 219 9.76 2.60 -29.47
C THR A 219 9.23 2.62 -30.89
N ALA A 220 9.40 3.73 -31.59
CA ALA A 220 9.18 3.86 -33.02
C ALA A 220 10.51 4.00 -33.75
N HIS A 221 10.64 3.31 -34.87
CA HIS A 221 11.73 3.45 -35.80
C HIS A 221 11.28 4.13 -37.10
N GLY A 222 12.18 4.88 -37.71
CA GLY A 222 11.94 5.56 -38.96
C GLY A 222 13.22 5.84 -39.76
N THR A 223 13.08 6.51 -40.87
CA THR A 223 14.23 6.94 -41.65
C THR A 223 14.73 8.30 -41.19
N THR A 224 16.04 8.40 -41.00
CA THR A 224 16.72 9.69 -40.73
C THR A 224 16.69 10.58 -41.96
N GLY A 225 16.77 11.89 -41.79
CA GLY A 225 16.81 12.79 -42.92
C GLY A 225 16.91 14.27 -42.57
N HIS A 226 17.00 15.09 -43.60
CA HIS A 226 17.01 16.53 -43.45
C HIS A 226 15.57 17.03 -43.21
N GLY A 227 15.36 17.87 -42.20
CA GLY A 227 14.04 18.34 -41.78
C GLY A 227 13.22 19.06 -42.85
N SER A 228 13.87 19.62 -43.90
CA SER A 228 13.16 20.27 -45.02
C SER A 228 12.63 19.30 -46.08
N LYS A 229 12.91 17.99 -45.96
CA LYS A 229 12.44 17.01 -46.94
C LYS A 229 11.26 16.24 -46.42
N PRO A 230 10.22 15.95 -47.24
CA PRO A 230 9.11 15.08 -46.85
C PRO A 230 9.63 13.71 -46.39
N ASN A 231 9.15 13.24 -45.22
CA ASN A 231 9.49 11.93 -44.67
C ASN A 231 8.22 11.23 -44.19
N ARG A 232 7.79 10.18 -44.92
CA ARG A 232 6.62 9.37 -44.57
C ARG A 232 6.88 8.33 -43.53
N ALA A 233 8.16 8.01 -43.25
CA ALA A 233 8.61 7.05 -42.22
C ALA A 233 9.26 7.78 -41.05
N ASN A 234 8.64 8.85 -40.58
CA ASN A 234 9.14 9.67 -39.47
C ASN A 234 8.82 8.99 -38.12
N ALA A 235 9.83 8.62 -37.37
CA ALA A 235 9.69 7.95 -36.07
C ALA A 235 8.90 8.79 -35.08
N VAL A 236 9.10 10.11 -35.05
CA VAL A 236 8.38 11.03 -34.15
C VAL A 236 6.87 11.01 -34.43
N SER A 237 6.49 11.12 -35.71
CA SER A 237 5.07 11.13 -36.10
C SER A 237 4.39 9.79 -35.81
N ARG A 238 5.08 8.65 -36.04
CA ARG A 238 4.56 7.31 -35.71
C ARG A 238 4.30 7.15 -34.22
N LEU A 239 5.30 7.51 -33.40
CA LEU A 239 5.19 7.42 -31.94
C LEU A 239 4.11 8.36 -31.41
N ALA A 240 4.07 9.62 -31.87
CA ALA A 240 3.05 10.59 -31.44
C ALA A 240 1.63 10.09 -31.71
N ALA A 241 1.40 9.47 -32.88
CA ALA A 241 0.10 8.90 -33.23
C ALA A 241 -0.30 7.73 -32.30
N ALA A 242 0.63 6.86 -31.91
CA ALA A 242 0.39 5.77 -30.97
C ALA A 242 0.10 6.30 -29.55
N VAL A 243 0.92 7.25 -29.08
CA VAL A 243 0.77 7.89 -27.75
C VAL A 243 -0.58 8.62 -27.68
N ALA A 244 -1.01 9.32 -28.72
CA ALA A 244 -2.31 9.97 -28.75
C ALA A 244 -3.46 8.95 -28.65
N ARG A 245 -3.41 7.84 -29.41
CA ARG A 245 -4.43 6.78 -29.30
C ARG A 245 -4.51 6.19 -27.90
N ILE A 246 -3.36 5.94 -27.25
CA ILE A 246 -3.31 5.41 -25.88
C ILE A 246 -3.91 6.42 -24.90
N GLY A 247 -3.52 7.70 -24.96
CA GLY A 247 -4.00 8.74 -24.05
C GLY A 247 -5.48 9.07 -24.20
N GLU A 248 -6.05 8.90 -25.40
CA GLU A 248 -7.47 9.15 -25.69
C GLU A 248 -8.35 7.91 -25.46
N TYR A 249 -7.75 6.72 -25.28
CA TYR A 249 -8.51 5.48 -25.16
C TYR A 249 -9.30 5.44 -23.86
N ARG A 250 -10.60 5.20 -23.96
CA ARG A 250 -11.47 5.03 -22.81
C ARG A 250 -11.57 3.55 -22.45
N TRP A 251 -10.81 3.16 -21.44
CA TRP A 251 -10.85 1.80 -20.93
C TRP A 251 -12.25 1.41 -20.46
N PRO A 252 -12.74 0.22 -20.82
CA PRO A 252 -14.06 -0.25 -20.40
C PRO A 252 -14.11 -0.41 -18.85
N VAL A 253 -15.32 -0.25 -18.31
CA VAL A 253 -15.58 -0.55 -16.88
C VAL A 253 -15.39 -2.04 -16.65
N ARG A 254 -14.62 -2.37 -15.62
CA ARG A 254 -14.44 -3.74 -15.11
C ARG A 254 -14.54 -3.68 -13.59
N LEU A 255 -15.61 -4.23 -13.05
CA LEU A 255 -15.78 -4.29 -11.60
C LEU A 255 -15.25 -5.62 -11.10
N THR A 256 -14.13 -5.58 -10.37
CA THR A 256 -13.61 -6.75 -9.64
C THR A 256 -14.53 -7.08 -8.47
N GLY A 257 -14.36 -8.24 -7.84
CA GLY A 257 -15.16 -8.65 -6.68
C GLY A 257 -15.07 -7.62 -5.56
N THR A 258 -13.86 -7.17 -5.26
CA THR A 258 -13.59 -6.15 -4.22
C THR A 258 -14.26 -4.82 -4.53
N VAL A 259 -14.16 -4.33 -5.77
CA VAL A 259 -14.77 -3.04 -6.17
C VAL A 259 -16.29 -3.13 -6.16
N ALA A 260 -16.87 -4.23 -6.66
CA ALA A 260 -18.31 -4.45 -6.63
C ALA A 260 -18.85 -4.48 -5.18
N ALA A 261 -18.14 -5.16 -4.28
CA ALA A 261 -18.49 -5.20 -2.86
C ALA A 261 -18.37 -3.82 -2.19
N CYS A 262 -17.32 -3.04 -2.52
CA CYS A 262 -17.16 -1.66 -2.07
C CYS A 262 -18.35 -0.79 -2.48
N ILE A 263 -18.70 -0.77 -3.77
CA ILE A 263 -19.83 -0.01 -4.30
C ILE A 263 -21.13 -0.41 -3.62
N THR A 264 -21.37 -1.71 -3.46
CA THR A 264 -22.58 -2.23 -2.79
C THR A 264 -22.66 -1.76 -1.35
N ARG A 265 -21.55 -1.84 -0.61
CA ARG A 265 -21.52 -1.41 0.80
C ARG A 265 -21.70 0.09 0.94
N LEU A 266 -20.99 0.89 0.14
CA LEU A 266 -21.12 2.35 0.15
C LEU A 266 -22.54 2.80 -0.23
N ALA A 267 -23.14 2.20 -1.24
CA ALA A 267 -24.52 2.48 -1.64
C ALA A 267 -25.52 2.16 -0.52
N ALA A 268 -25.35 1.01 0.14
CA ALA A 268 -26.21 0.63 1.28
C ALA A 268 -26.14 1.64 2.43
N LEU A 269 -24.96 2.21 2.72
CA LEU A 269 -24.78 3.28 3.72
C LEU A 269 -25.49 4.58 3.32
N GLN A 270 -25.80 4.79 2.04
CA GLN A 270 -26.59 5.90 1.53
C GLN A 270 -28.08 5.52 1.36
N GLY A 271 -28.51 4.35 1.87
CA GLY A 271 -29.89 3.88 1.71
C GLY A 271 -30.23 3.41 0.29
N LEU A 272 -29.23 3.17 -0.55
CA LEU A 272 -29.41 2.71 -1.92
C LEU A 272 -29.22 1.19 -2.01
N SER A 273 -30.08 0.52 -2.80
CA SER A 273 -29.88 -0.88 -3.18
C SER A 273 -29.37 -0.92 -4.62
N VAL A 274 -28.18 -1.45 -4.82
CA VAL A 274 -27.54 -1.57 -6.13
C VAL A 274 -27.05 -3.01 -6.36
N ASP A 275 -27.07 -3.43 -7.60
CA ASP A 275 -26.48 -4.69 -8.06
C ASP A 275 -25.44 -4.37 -9.16
N PRO A 276 -24.15 -4.32 -8.81
CA PRO A 276 -23.09 -4.03 -9.79
C PRO A 276 -22.98 -5.08 -10.90
N GLY A 277 -23.53 -6.29 -10.71
CA GLY A 277 -23.59 -7.36 -11.71
C GLY A 277 -24.80 -7.29 -12.64
N ALA A 278 -25.76 -6.40 -12.36
CA ALA A 278 -26.98 -6.32 -13.15
C ALA A 278 -26.73 -5.80 -14.58
N ARG A 279 -27.48 -6.37 -15.54
CA ARG A 279 -27.44 -5.86 -16.92
C ARG A 279 -27.94 -4.42 -16.96
N GLY A 280 -27.11 -3.50 -17.46
CA GLY A 280 -27.43 -2.07 -17.54
C GLY A 280 -27.14 -1.30 -16.24
N PHE A 281 -26.31 -1.85 -15.36
CA PHE A 281 -25.79 -1.11 -14.20
C PHE A 281 -25.12 0.20 -14.64
N ASP A 282 -25.61 1.32 -14.14
CA ASP A 282 -25.10 2.65 -14.42
C ASP A 282 -24.14 3.08 -13.31
N LEU A 283 -22.85 2.85 -13.53
CA LEU A 283 -21.80 3.18 -12.59
C LEU A 283 -21.75 4.69 -12.28
N ASP A 284 -21.83 5.53 -13.31
CA ASP A 284 -21.70 6.99 -13.16
C ASP A 284 -22.84 7.56 -12.32
N ALA A 285 -24.06 7.05 -12.54
CA ALA A 285 -25.24 7.42 -11.74
C ALA A 285 -25.12 6.97 -10.27
N VAL A 286 -24.45 5.84 -9.99
CA VAL A 286 -24.20 5.37 -8.64
C VAL A 286 -23.10 6.19 -7.99
N LEU A 287 -21.95 6.35 -8.63
CA LEU A 287 -20.81 7.14 -8.12
C LEU A 287 -21.24 8.54 -7.69
N GLY A 288 -22.06 9.21 -8.50
CA GLY A 288 -22.61 10.53 -8.17
C GLY A 288 -23.43 10.60 -6.89
N LYS A 289 -23.85 9.45 -6.33
CA LYS A 289 -24.64 9.35 -5.09
C LYS A 289 -23.83 8.86 -3.88
N LEU A 290 -22.59 8.39 -4.07
CA LEU A 290 -21.76 7.87 -2.98
C LEU A 290 -21.13 8.98 -2.12
N GLY A 291 -21.23 10.24 -2.54
CA GLY A 291 -20.59 11.37 -1.86
C GLY A 291 -19.06 11.30 -1.92
N PRO A 292 -18.35 11.86 -0.92
CA PRO A 292 -16.88 11.86 -0.89
C PRO A 292 -16.24 10.46 -0.96
N ALA A 293 -16.94 9.43 -0.47
CA ALA A 293 -16.44 8.05 -0.51
C ALA A 293 -16.33 7.47 -1.93
N GLY A 294 -16.90 8.12 -2.94
CA GLY A 294 -16.71 7.74 -4.34
C GLY A 294 -15.24 7.66 -4.76
N ILE A 295 -14.36 8.43 -4.13
CA ILE A 295 -12.91 8.41 -4.36
C ILE A 295 -12.30 7.02 -4.13
N LEU A 296 -12.88 6.20 -3.24
CA LEU A 296 -12.40 4.85 -2.95
C LEU A 296 -12.52 3.88 -4.14
N VAL A 297 -13.35 4.20 -5.13
CA VAL A 297 -13.59 3.32 -6.27
C VAL A 297 -13.22 3.95 -7.62
N GLU A 298 -13.14 5.27 -7.71
CA GLU A 298 -12.98 5.99 -8.98
C GLU A 298 -11.76 5.52 -9.79
N ALA A 299 -10.61 5.33 -9.15
CA ALA A 299 -9.38 4.89 -9.80
C ALA A 299 -9.34 3.38 -10.12
N THR A 300 -10.28 2.58 -9.58
CA THR A 300 -10.21 1.10 -9.62
C THR A 300 -11.37 0.44 -10.38
N VAL A 301 -12.14 1.22 -11.12
CA VAL A 301 -13.23 0.72 -11.97
C VAL A 301 -12.80 0.46 -13.43
N ARG A 302 -11.57 0.82 -13.79
CA ARG A 302 -11.02 0.69 -15.15
C ARG A 302 -9.51 0.46 -15.09
N ASN A 303 -8.96 -0.19 -16.11
CA ASN A 303 -7.53 -0.08 -16.40
C ASN A 303 -7.18 1.37 -16.76
N SER A 304 -5.91 1.71 -16.73
CA SER A 304 -5.43 3.00 -17.22
C SER A 304 -4.07 2.87 -17.89
N ALA A 305 -3.79 3.74 -18.87
CA ALA A 305 -2.49 3.86 -19.51
C ALA A 305 -2.24 5.34 -19.78
N ASN A 306 -1.35 5.94 -18.98
CA ASN A 306 -1.08 7.38 -19.04
C ASN A 306 0.33 7.60 -19.63
N PRO A 307 0.48 8.24 -20.80
CA PRO A 307 1.80 8.64 -21.29
C PRO A 307 2.44 9.64 -20.33
N THR A 308 3.69 9.37 -19.93
CA THR A 308 4.41 10.16 -18.93
C THR A 308 5.67 10.81 -19.46
N MET A 309 6.35 10.15 -20.42
CA MET A 309 7.58 10.69 -21.00
C MET A 309 7.58 10.50 -22.51
N PHE A 310 8.18 11.47 -23.24
CA PHE A 310 8.36 11.42 -24.68
C PHE A 310 9.73 12.00 -25.04
N SER A 311 10.55 11.27 -25.81
CA SER A 311 11.88 11.70 -26.19
C SER A 311 12.17 11.38 -27.65
N ALA A 312 12.64 12.38 -28.41
CA ALA A 312 13.05 12.19 -29.80
C ALA A 312 13.93 13.35 -30.29
N GLY A 313 14.89 13.02 -31.13
CA GLY A 313 15.71 14.01 -31.83
C GLY A 313 16.77 14.68 -30.95
N TYR A 314 17.69 15.40 -31.61
CA TYR A 314 18.79 16.11 -30.96
C TYR A 314 19.13 17.44 -31.68
N LYS A 315 18.50 17.69 -32.83
CA LYS A 315 18.74 18.90 -33.62
C LYS A 315 17.52 19.26 -34.49
N LEU A 316 17.14 20.52 -34.55
CA LEU A 316 15.92 21.01 -35.22
C LEU A 316 15.80 20.62 -36.70
N ASN A 317 16.90 20.60 -37.45
CA ASN A 317 16.91 20.31 -38.86
C ASN A 317 17.24 18.86 -39.25
N VAL A 318 17.18 17.94 -38.26
CA VAL A 318 17.45 16.51 -38.46
C VAL A 318 16.22 15.71 -38.01
N ILE A 319 15.72 14.87 -38.92
CA ILE A 319 14.68 13.89 -38.58
C ILE A 319 15.35 12.69 -37.89
N PRO A 320 15.00 12.36 -36.65
CA PRO A 320 15.63 11.23 -35.93
C PRO A 320 15.13 9.89 -36.47
N GLY A 321 16.01 8.86 -36.38
CA GLY A 321 15.68 7.49 -36.77
C GLY A 321 14.89 6.72 -35.70
N THR A 322 14.86 7.24 -34.45
CA THR A 322 14.18 6.60 -33.33
C THR A 322 13.49 7.64 -32.45
N ALA A 323 12.35 7.28 -31.93
CA ALA A 323 11.62 8.03 -30.90
C ALA A 323 11.14 7.05 -29.82
N THR A 324 11.16 7.46 -28.54
CA THR A 324 10.74 6.67 -27.40
C THR A 324 9.73 7.40 -26.51
N ALA A 325 8.82 6.65 -25.92
CA ALA A 325 7.87 7.17 -24.92
C ALA A 325 7.75 6.16 -23.77
N TYR A 326 7.36 6.67 -22.59
CA TYR A 326 6.97 5.81 -21.48
C TYR A 326 5.51 6.04 -21.13
N VAL A 327 4.86 4.96 -20.69
CA VAL A 327 3.45 4.95 -20.32
C VAL A 327 3.31 4.26 -18.97
N ASP A 328 2.67 4.92 -18.01
CA ASP A 328 2.25 4.29 -16.75
C ASP A 328 0.92 3.56 -16.99
N GLY A 329 1.02 2.25 -17.16
CA GLY A 329 -0.12 1.35 -17.24
C GLY A 329 -0.48 0.81 -15.86
N ARG A 330 -1.79 0.74 -15.59
CA ARG A 330 -2.32 0.12 -14.37
C ARG A 330 -3.44 -0.84 -14.73
N THR A 331 -3.31 -2.08 -14.28
CA THR A 331 -4.26 -3.16 -14.57
C THR A 331 -5.10 -3.50 -13.34
N LEU A 332 -6.36 -3.84 -13.55
CA LEU A 332 -7.21 -4.43 -12.52
C LEU A 332 -6.95 -5.93 -12.40
N PRO A 333 -7.22 -6.56 -11.24
CA PRO A 333 -7.16 -8.01 -11.11
C PRO A 333 -7.94 -8.73 -12.22
N GLY A 334 -7.28 -9.71 -12.85
CA GLY A 334 -7.85 -10.53 -13.91
C GLY A 334 -8.01 -9.88 -15.29
N THR A 335 -7.56 -8.64 -15.49
CA THR A 335 -7.73 -7.92 -16.77
C THR A 335 -6.46 -7.74 -17.59
N GLU A 336 -5.34 -8.33 -17.18
CA GLU A 336 -4.03 -8.09 -17.79
C GLU A 336 -3.97 -8.53 -19.27
N ALA A 337 -4.56 -9.67 -19.60
CA ALA A 337 -4.59 -10.14 -20.99
C ALA A 337 -5.38 -9.20 -21.92
N GLU A 338 -6.50 -8.64 -21.43
CA GLU A 338 -7.27 -7.61 -22.15
C GLU A 338 -6.46 -6.33 -22.32
N PHE A 339 -5.73 -5.92 -21.26
CA PHE A 339 -4.87 -4.74 -21.31
C PHE A 339 -3.79 -4.88 -22.38
N ILE A 340 -3.09 -6.01 -22.42
CA ILE A 340 -2.04 -6.31 -23.41
C ILE A 340 -2.60 -6.28 -24.84
N ALA A 341 -3.71 -6.99 -25.08
CA ALA A 341 -4.35 -7.02 -26.41
C ALA A 341 -4.76 -5.62 -26.90
N THR A 342 -5.30 -4.80 -25.98
CA THR A 342 -5.66 -3.41 -26.28
C THR A 342 -4.43 -2.55 -26.62
N LEU A 343 -3.33 -2.74 -25.92
CA LEU A 343 -2.06 -2.04 -26.21
C LEU A 343 -1.53 -2.40 -27.60
N ASP A 344 -1.57 -3.68 -28.00
CA ASP A 344 -1.16 -4.13 -29.33
C ASP A 344 -1.97 -3.44 -30.43
N GLU A 345 -3.28 -3.27 -30.22
CA GLU A 345 -4.14 -2.55 -31.15
C GLU A 345 -3.80 -1.03 -31.20
N LEU A 346 -3.62 -0.40 -30.04
CA LEU A 346 -3.38 1.04 -29.93
C LEU A 346 -2.00 1.45 -30.42
N THR A 347 -0.97 0.65 -30.21
CA THR A 347 0.39 0.94 -30.72
C THR A 347 0.45 0.78 -32.22
N GLY A 348 -0.22 -0.22 -32.78
CA GLY A 348 -0.23 -0.51 -34.22
C GLY A 348 1.13 -1.04 -34.71
N PRO A 349 1.29 -1.28 -36.01
CA PRO A 349 2.43 -2.01 -36.57
C PRO A 349 3.75 -1.20 -36.62
N ASP A 350 3.67 0.12 -36.46
CA ASP A 350 4.85 1.01 -36.59
C ASP A 350 5.56 1.29 -35.25
N VAL A 351 4.99 0.84 -34.12
CA VAL A 351 5.53 1.06 -32.77
C VAL A 351 5.60 -0.28 -32.04
N THR A 352 6.76 -0.58 -31.53
CA THR A 352 6.97 -1.70 -30.62
C THR A 352 6.87 -1.23 -29.17
N TRP A 353 6.46 -2.12 -28.28
CA TRP A 353 6.46 -1.83 -26.86
C TRP A 353 7.03 -3.02 -26.07
N GLU A 354 7.54 -2.72 -24.89
CA GLU A 354 8.06 -3.70 -23.92
C GLU A 354 7.71 -3.24 -22.52
N PHE A 355 7.59 -4.18 -21.56
CA PHE A 355 7.51 -3.81 -20.16
C PHE A 355 8.84 -3.25 -19.68
N HIS A 356 8.82 -2.02 -19.16
CA HIS A 356 9.92 -1.45 -18.42
C HIS A 356 9.92 -1.94 -16.97
N HIS A 357 8.72 -2.05 -16.39
CA HIS A 357 8.47 -2.66 -15.09
C HIS A 357 7.06 -3.28 -15.10
N ARG A 358 6.90 -4.40 -14.38
CA ARG A 358 5.63 -5.11 -14.30
C ARG A 358 5.45 -5.78 -12.96
N GLU A 359 4.27 -5.59 -12.37
CA GLU A 359 3.83 -6.28 -11.17
C GLU A 359 2.39 -6.74 -11.32
N VAL A 360 2.07 -7.87 -10.70
CA VAL A 360 0.74 -8.45 -10.73
C VAL A 360 -0.29 -7.59 -10.01
N ALA A 361 -1.53 -7.63 -10.46
CA ALA A 361 -2.67 -7.14 -9.69
C ALA A 361 -3.11 -8.21 -8.70
N LEU A 362 -3.53 -7.79 -7.50
CA LEU A 362 -3.94 -8.68 -6.42
C LEU A 362 -5.40 -8.52 -6.08
N GLU A 363 -6.05 -9.62 -5.70
CA GLU A 363 -7.40 -9.61 -5.13
C GLU A 363 -7.52 -10.70 -4.06
N ALA A 364 -7.99 -10.32 -2.88
CA ALA A 364 -8.22 -11.17 -1.73
C ALA A 364 -9.73 -11.35 -1.49
N PRO A 365 -10.19 -12.47 -0.91
CA PRO A 365 -11.59 -12.70 -0.59
C PRO A 365 -12.13 -11.68 0.44
N VAL A 366 -13.24 -11.02 0.12
CA VAL A 366 -13.91 -10.04 1.01
C VAL A 366 -15.04 -10.65 1.84
N ASP A 367 -15.41 -11.88 1.57
CA ASP A 367 -16.41 -12.70 2.28
C ASP A 367 -15.77 -13.82 3.12
N GLY A 368 -14.42 -13.89 3.14
CA GLY A 368 -13.66 -14.89 3.87
C GLY A 368 -13.56 -14.62 5.38
N ARG A 369 -13.08 -15.64 6.12
CA ARG A 369 -12.87 -15.56 7.58
C ARG A 369 -11.96 -14.40 7.97
N THR A 370 -10.84 -14.24 7.27
CA THR A 370 -9.83 -13.20 7.57
C THR A 370 -10.42 -11.82 7.46
N PHE A 371 -11.07 -11.48 6.34
CA PHE A 371 -11.72 -10.16 6.18
C PHE A 371 -12.81 -9.94 7.25
N GLY A 372 -13.56 -11.00 7.61
CA GLY A 372 -14.55 -10.95 8.68
C GLY A 372 -13.95 -10.57 10.04
N ILE A 373 -12.82 -11.18 10.41
CA ILE A 373 -12.09 -10.88 11.65
C ILE A 373 -11.51 -9.45 11.64
N LEU A 374 -10.92 -9.02 10.53
CA LEU A 374 -10.40 -7.66 10.40
C LEU A 374 -11.51 -6.62 10.59
N ARG A 375 -12.66 -6.84 9.96
CA ARG A 375 -13.86 -6.01 10.15
C ARG A 375 -14.32 -5.99 11.59
N GLU A 376 -14.52 -7.16 12.20
CA GLU A 376 -14.96 -7.28 13.61
C GLU A 376 -13.98 -6.58 14.55
N SER A 377 -12.67 -6.66 14.27
CA SER A 377 -11.64 -6.02 15.08
C SER A 377 -11.77 -4.48 15.06
N VAL A 378 -12.09 -3.89 13.92
CA VAL A 378 -12.36 -2.44 13.84
C VAL A 378 -13.66 -2.09 14.54
N GLU A 379 -14.75 -2.80 14.22
CA GLU A 379 -16.09 -2.54 14.75
C GLU A 379 -16.17 -2.72 16.28
N ARG A 380 -15.31 -3.57 16.87
CA ARG A 380 -15.19 -3.76 18.33
C ARG A 380 -14.75 -2.48 19.04
N PHE A 381 -13.81 -1.73 18.47
CA PHE A 381 -13.24 -0.51 19.08
C PHE A 381 -13.87 0.78 18.54
N ASP A 382 -14.59 0.68 17.43
CA ASP A 382 -15.42 1.76 16.88
C ASP A 382 -16.75 1.20 16.34
N PRO A 383 -17.74 0.94 17.23
CA PRO A 383 -19.03 0.35 16.84
C PRO A 383 -19.87 1.21 15.88
N GLU A 384 -19.57 2.50 15.78
CA GLU A 384 -20.21 3.42 14.83
C GLU A 384 -19.47 3.51 13.50
N GLY A 385 -18.28 2.91 13.41
CA GLY A 385 -17.47 2.85 12.19
C GLY A 385 -18.02 1.82 11.20
N HIS A 386 -17.80 2.07 9.92
CA HIS A 386 -18.27 1.20 8.85
C HIS A 386 -17.09 0.67 8.02
N VAL A 387 -16.81 -0.61 8.13
CA VAL A 387 -15.81 -1.26 7.31
C VAL A 387 -16.33 -1.46 5.88
N VAL A 388 -15.51 -1.09 4.91
CA VAL A 388 -15.76 -1.29 3.48
C VAL A 388 -14.54 -1.98 2.84
N PRO A 389 -14.74 -2.94 1.92
CA PRO A 389 -13.62 -3.47 1.14
C PRO A 389 -13.10 -2.41 0.17
N PHE A 390 -11.81 -2.42 -0.10
CA PHE A 390 -11.16 -1.40 -0.91
C PHE A 390 -10.16 -2.05 -1.87
N CYS A 391 -10.09 -1.55 -3.10
CA CYS A 391 -9.03 -1.90 -4.04
C CYS A 391 -8.08 -0.70 -4.15
N MET A 392 -6.83 -0.90 -3.78
CA MET A 392 -5.83 0.15 -3.82
C MET A 392 -5.40 0.46 -5.26
N ALA A 393 -5.22 1.73 -5.57
CA ALA A 393 -4.76 2.18 -6.88
C ALA A 393 -3.24 2.01 -7.08
N GLY A 394 -2.48 2.00 -6.00
CA GLY A 394 -1.04 1.73 -5.92
C GLY A 394 -0.72 0.24 -5.77
N GLY A 395 0.42 -0.05 -5.21
CA GLY A 395 0.90 -1.39 -4.89
C GLY A 395 1.75 -1.38 -3.65
N THR A 396 1.96 -2.54 -3.04
CA THR A 396 2.78 -2.77 -1.86
C THR A 396 3.69 -3.98 -2.06
N ASP A 397 4.52 -4.26 -1.09
CA ASP A 397 5.32 -5.49 -1.00
C ASP A 397 4.48 -6.79 -1.04
N ALA A 398 3.17 -6.72 -0.79
CA ALA A 398 2.26 -7.86 -0.93
C ALA A 398 2.35 -8.52 -2.31
N LYS A 399 2.68 -7.76 -3.36
CA LYS A 399 2.90 -8.28 -4.72
C LYS A 399 4.05 -9.27 -4.79
N GLN A 400 5.13 -9.03 -4.06
CA GLN A 400 6.26 -9.95 -4.03
C GLN A 400 5.94 -11.18 -3.20
N PHE A 401 5.30 -11.01 -2.04
CA PHE A 401 4.89 -12.13 -1.19
C PHE A 401 3.77 -12.98 -1.81
N SER A 402 2.94 -12.43 -2.69
CA SER A 402 1.95 -13.20 -3.45
C SER A 402 2.57 -14.30 -4.32
N ARG A 403 3.84 -14.14 -4.74
CA ARG A 403 4.61 -15.14 -5.49
C ARG A 403 4.87 -16.41 -4.66
N LEU A 404 4.78 -16.30 -3.34
CA LEU A 404 4.86 -17.42 -2.40
C LEU A 404 3.48 -18.02 -2.06
N GLY A 405 2.41 -17.56 -2.73
CA GLY A 405 1.04 -17.99 -2.47
C GLY A 405 0.36 -17.30 -1.29
N ILE A 406 0.93 -16.19 -0.80
CA ILE A 406 0.40 -15.44 0.35
C ILE A 406 -0.64 -14.43 -0.14
N THR A 407 -1.85 -14.50 0.40
CA THR A 407 -2.95 -13.57 0.10
C THR A 407 -2.84 -12.33 1.01
N GLY A 408 -2.64 -11.13 0.44
CA GLY A 408 -2.42 -9.91 1.18
C GLY A 408 -3.69 -9.10 1.44
N TYR A 409 -3.76 -8.47 2.63
CA TYR A 409 -4.74 -7.44 3.00
C TYR A 409 -4.01 -6.22 3.52
N GLY A 410 -4.43 -5.02 3.08
CA GLY A 410 -3.97 -3.77 3.68
C GLY A 410 -4.76 -3.45 4.94
N PHE A 411 -4.07 -3.42 6.10
CA PHE A 411 -4.68 -3.26 7.41
C PHE A 411 -3.76 -2.53 8.39
N SER A 412 -3.75 -1.21 8.31
CA SER A 412 -3.07 -0.29 9.25
C SER A 412 -4.11 0.57 9.96
N PRO A 413 -4.80 0.04 11.00
CA PRO A 413 -6.00 0.65 11.55
C PRO A 413 -5.70 1.94 12.32
N LEU A 414 -6.36 3.03 11.93
CA LEU A 414 -6.23 4.34 12.57
C LEU A 414 -7.60 5.03 12.67
N LYS A 415 -8.01 5.45 13.85
CA LYS A 415 -9.18 6.30 14.05
C LYS A 415 -8.77 7.78 13.98
N LEU A 416 -9.00 8.40 12.83
CA LEU A 416 -8.60 9.76 12.55
C LEU A 416 -9.74 10.74 12.86
N PRO A 417 -9.45 11.95 13.34
CA PRO A 417 -10.47 12.94 13.62
C PRO A 417 -11.09 13.48 12.31
N PRO A 418 -12.35 13.97 12.35
CA PRO A 418 -12.96 14.63 11.21
C PRO A 418 -12.11 15.79 10.68
N GLY A 419 -11.94 15.87 9.36
CA GLY A 419 -11.14 16.90 8.71
C GLY A 419 -9.63 16.62 8.67
N PHE A 420 -9.17 15.48 9.19
CA PHE A 420 -7.79 15.06 9.03
C PHE A 420 -7.62 14.42 7.64
N ASP A 421 -6.93 15.12 6.76
CA ASP A 421 -6.68 14.66 5.39
C ASP A 421 -5.48 13.72 5.34
N TYR A 422 -5.72 12.45 5.67
CA TYR A 422 -4.68 11.42 5.72
C TYR A 422 -4.13 11.06 4.33
N TRP A 423 -5.00 11.10 3.29
CA TRP A 423 -4.60 10.76 1.92
C TRP A 423 -3.55 11.71 1.36
N SER A 424 -3.63 13.00 1.68
CA SER A 424 -2.67 13.99 1.20
C SER A 424 -1.30 13.87 1.85
N LEU A 425 -1.17 13.09 2.93
CA LEU A 425 0.08 12.92 3.66
C LEU A 425 0.98 11.83 3.07
N PHE A 426 0.43 10.87 2.32
CA PHE A 426 1.25 9.89 1.60
C PHE A 426 2.16 10.61 0.62
N HIS A 427 3.47 10.47 0.79
CA HIS A 427 4.52 11.19 0.05
C HIS A 427 4.42 12.74 0.14
N GLY A 428 3.52 13.23 0.99
CA GLY A 428 3.25 14.65 1.16
C GLY A 428 4.24 15.37 2.08
N VAL A 429 3.98 16.66 2.29
CA VAL A 429 4.67 17.53 3.24
C VAL A 429 3.93 17.50 4.58
N ASP A 430 4.68 17.69 5.68
CA ASP A 430 4.09 17.70 7.03
C ASP A 430 3.35 16.40 7.39
N GLU A 431 3.91 15.27 6.98
CA GLU A 431 3.42 13.95 7.30
C GLU A 431 3.38 13.76 8.82
N ARG A 432 2.23 13.25 9.31
CA ARG A 432 1.98 13.18 10.74
C ARG A 432 0.85 12.22 11.09
N VAL A 433 0.87 11.68 12.31
CA VAL A 433 -0.17 10.78 12.82
C VAL A 433 -0.59 11.16 14.25
N PRO A 434 -1.91 11.25 14.55
CA PRO A 434 -2.38 11.49 15.91
C PRO A 434 -2.03 10.35 16.86
N VAL A 435 -1.58 10.68 18.07
CA VAL A 435 -1.27 9.71 19.14
C VAL A 435 -2.48 8.82 19.45
N ASP A 436 -3.67 9.39 19.55
CA ASP A 436 -4.89 8.62 19.81
C ASP A 436 -5.21 7.62 18.68
N ALA A 437 -4.83 7.95 17.44
CA ALA A 437 -4.98 7.02 16.32
C ALA A 437 -4.01 5.84 16.42
N LEU A 438 -2.77 6.05 16.86
CA LEU A 438 -1.82 4.97 17.17
C LEU A 438 -2.36 4.07 18.30
N HIS A 439 -2.88 4.66 19.37
CA HIS A 439 -3.47 3.92 20.48
C HIS A 439 -4.67 3.05 20.04
N PHE A 440 -5.51 3.58 19.15
CA PHE A 440 -6.59 2.81 18.54
C PHE A 440 -6.02 1.64 17.71
N GLY A 441 -5.03 1.93 16.87
CA GLY A 441 -4.42 0.94 15.99
C GLY A 441 -3.80 -0.24 16.75
N VAL A 442 -3.06 0.02 17.83
CA VAL A 442 -2.48 -1.03 18.70
C VAL A 442 -3.55 -1.98 19.24
N ARG A 443 -4.69 -1.44 19.71
CA ARG A 443 -5.78 -2.27 20.24
C ARG A 443 -6.46 -3.12 19.17
N VAL A 444 -6.69 -2.53 18.00
CA VAL A 444 -7.31 -3.22 16.86
C VAL A 444 -6.38 -4.31 16.33
N LEU A 445 -5.08 -4.02 16.17
CA LEU A 445 -4.08 -4.98 15.73
C LEU A 445 -3.93 -6.14 16.74
N ASP A 446 -3.86 -5.85 18.04
CA ASP A 446 -3.83 -6.91 19.06
C ASP A 446 -5.01 -7.87 18.91
N HIS A 447 -6.23 -7.33 18.81
CA HIS A 447 -7.43 -8.16 18.65
C HIS A 447 -7.40 -8.96 17.35
N ALA A 448 -7.08 -8.32 16.22
CA ALA A 448 -7.02 -8.98 14.93
C ALA A 448 -6.00 -10.12 14.90
N LEU A 449 -4.76 -9.85 15.31
CA LEU A 449 -3.65 -10.80 15.24
C LEU A 449 -3.82 -11.99 16.20
N ARG A 450 -4.50 -11.83 17.34
CA ARG A 450 -4.81 -12.93 18.25
C ARG A 450 -6.00 -13.78 17.80
N THR A 451 -6.95 -13.19 17.04
CA THR A 451 -8.18 -13.86 16.62
C THR A 451 -8.01 -14.61 15.29
N LEU A 452 -7.12 -14.13 14.42
CA LEU A 452 -6.75 -14.80 13.17
C LEU A 452 -6.07 -16.14 13.44
#